data_9deb7306f0ced70e72f9488ed725da51
#
_entry.id   9deb7306f0ced70e72f9488ed725da51
#
_cell.length_a   1.000
_cell.length_b   1.000
_cell.length_c   1.000
_cell.angle_alpha   90.00
_cell.angle_beta   90.00
_cell.angle_gamma   90.00
#
_symmetry.space_group_name_H-M   'P 1'
#
loop_
_entity.id
_entity.type
_entity.pdbx_description
1 polymer ?
#
loop_
_entity_poly.entity_id
_entity_poly.type
_entity_poly.pdbx_seq_one_letter_code
_entity_poly.pdbx_strand_id
1 'polypeptide(L)'
;MQLLIYSIALILILGFLLSSLFTRLQLPGLLGLILTGILLGPYAMDLMAPELLAISADIRKIALIVILVRAGLTVDLGDLKKIGRPAVLMTFLPATFEILAVILLAPKLLGITLLEAAILGAVLGAVSPAVVVPRMIMLIESGYGKAKGIPQMILAGASVDDVYVIVLFTSFMGMYTGSGFQAITLLSVPVSIALGLLGGLLVGLGLVFLFRTFHIRDTMKVMLVLSASFLLVTAEDSLAKFIPFSGLLGVMAVGATL
;
A
#
# COMPACT_ATOMS: atom_id res chain seq x y z
N MET A 1 -17.25 -19.23 -17.02
CA MET A 1 -15.82 -19.07 -17.32
C MET A 1 -15.53 -18.11 -18.47
N GLN A 2 -16.33 -18.12 -19.56
CA GLN A 2 -16.20 -17.14 -20.66
C GLN A 2 -16.47 -15.70 -20.23
N LEU A 3 -17.41 -15.46 -19.32
CA LEU A 3 -17.74 -14.13 -18.80
C LEU A 3 -16.60 -13.48 -18.00
N LEU A 4 -15.80 -14.25 -17.26
CA LEU A 4 -14.66 -13.71 -16.49
C LEU A 4 -13.58 -13.14 -17.39
N ILE A 5 -13.16 -13.89 -18.43
CA ILE A 5 -12.14 -13.41 -19.39
C ILE A 5 -12.66 -12.21 -20.18
N TYR A 6 -13.94 -12.21 -20.55
CA TYR A 6 -14.59 -11.10 -21.21
C TYR A 6 -14.58 -9.83 -20.33
N SER A 7 -14.95 -9.96 -19.05
CA SER A 7 -14.91 -8.86 -18.09
C SER A 7 -13.50 -8.28 -17.93
N ILE A 8 -12.48 -9.14 -17.83
CA ILE A 8 -11.07 -8.69 -17.75
C ILE A 8 -10.69 -7.94 -19.04
N ALA A 9 -11.04 -8.45 -20.20
CA ALA A 9 -10.76 -7.80 -21.48
C ALA A 9 -11.42 -6.40 -21.56
N LEU A 10 -12.69 -6.30 -21.17
CA LEU A 10 -13.38 -5.00 -21.13
C LEU A 10 -12.72 -4.01 -20.17
N ILE A 11 -12.36 -4.44 -18.96
CA ILE A 11 -11.67 -3.60 -17.98
C ILE A 11 -10.34 -3.08 -18.54
N LEU A 12 -9.55 -3.96 -19.16
CA LEU A 12 -8.26 -3.57 -19.73
C LEU A 12 -8.42 -2.59 -20.90
N ILE A 13 -9.33 -2.86 -21.83
CA ILE A 13 -9.54 -2.02 -23.02
C ILE A 13 -10.13 -0.66 -22.62
N LEU A 14 -11.25 -0.67 -21.91
CA LEU A 14 -11.92 0.58 -21.50
C LEU A 14 -11.10 1.35 -20.48
N GLY A 15 -10.46 0.66 -19.54
CA GLY A 15 -9.56 1.27 -18.57
C GLY A 15 -8.40 1.99 -19.24
N PHE A 16 -7.75 1.34 -20.22
CA PHE A 16 -6.68 1.97 -21.00
C PHE A 16 -7.19 3.16 -21.81
N LEU A 17 -8.30 3.02 -22.51
CA LEU A 17 -8.87 4.07 -23.36
C LEU A 17 -9.27 5.29 -22.53
N LEU A 18 -10.04 5.09 -21.44
CA LEU A 18 -10.49 6.19 -20.60
C LEU A 18 -9.33 6.81 -19.82
N SER A 19 -8.40 6.02 -19.30
CA SER A 19 -7.20 6.55 -18.65
C SER A 19 -6.37 7.41 -19.60
N SER A 20 -6.17 6.95 -20.84
CA SER A 20 -5.46 7.71 -21.88
C SER A 20 -6.20 9.00 -22.26
N LEU A 21 -7.53 8.94 -22.39
CA LEU A 21 -8.35 10.11 -22.68
C LEU A 21 -8.23 11.16 -21.56
N PHE A 22 -8.36 10.76 -20.29
CA PHE A 22 -8.23 11.66 -19.14
C PHE A 22 -6.83 12.28 -19.08
N THR A 23 -5.78 11.48 -19.33
CA THR A 23 -4.41 12.00 -19.37
C THR A 23 -4.21 13.03 -20.49
N ARG A 24 -4.81 12.82 -21.67
CA ARG A 24 -4.81 13.83 -22.77
C ARG A 24 -5.54 15.11 -22.40
N LEU A 25 -6.58 15.01 -21.56
CA LEU A 25 -7.31 16.16 -21.02
C LEU A 25 -6.58 16.81 -19.82
N GLN A 26 -5.35 16.42 -19.54
CA GLN A 26 -4.55 16.87 -18.38
C GLN A 26 -5.18 16.53 -17.02
N LEU A 27 -6.04 15.52 -16.99
CA LEU A 27 -6.64 14.98 -15.77
C LEU A 27 -5.90 13.71 -15.34
N PRO A 28 -5.94 13.36 -14.04
CA PRO A 28 -5.35 12.10 -13.57
C PRO A 28 -5.98 10.90 -14.29
N GLY A 29 -5.16 10.02 -14.91
CA GLY A 29 -5.64 8.81 -15.58
C GLY A 29 -6.42 7.86 -14.66
N LEU A 30 -6.18 7.95 -13.34
CA LEU A 30 -6.94 7.23 -12.32
C LEU A 30 -8.44 7.50 -12.39
N LEU A 31 -8.86 8.72 -12.72
CA LEU A 31 -10.28 9.07 -12.88
C LEU A 31 -10.91 8.27 -14.03
N GLY A 32 -10.16 8.04 -15.12
CA GLY A 32 -10.61 7.18 -16.21
C GLY A 32 -10.78 5.72 -15.78
N LEU A 33 -9.89 5.20 -14.92
CA LEU A 33 -10.01 3.85 -14.36
C LEU A 33 -11.21 3.72 -13.41
N ILE A 34 -11.44 4.72 -12.55
CA ILE A 34 -12.62 4.77 -11.68
C ILE A 34 -13.90 4.79 -12.51
N LEU A 35 -13.97 5.64 -13.53
CA LEU A 35 -15.12 5.72 -14.42
C LEU A 35 -15.35 4.38 -15.14
N THR A 36 -14.29 3.70 -15.57
CA THR A 36 -14.39 2.35 -16.13
C THR A 36 -15.07 1.38 -15.17
N GLY A 37 -14.64 1.38 -13.91
CA GLY A 37 -15.22 0.53 -12.87
C GLY A 37 -16.70 0.84 -12.60
N ILE A 38 -17.08 2.12 -12.59
CA ILE A 38 -18.46 2.55 -12.43
C ILE A 38 -19.32 2.09 -13.61
N LEU A 39 -18.85 2.32 -14.85
CA LEU A 39 -19.59 1.98 -16.06
C LEU A 39 -19.79 0.48 -16.21
N LEU A 40 -18.76 -0.33 -15.99
CA LEU A 40 -18.84 -1.79 -16.12
C LEU A 40 -19.47 -2.47 -14.90
N GLY A 41 -19.55 -1.77 -13.77
CA GLY A 41 -20.00 -2.30 -12.50
C GLY A 41 -21.49 -2.63 -12.45
N PRO A 42 -21.93 -3.32 -11.36
CA PRO A 42 -23.27 -3.86 -11.24
C PRO A 42 -24.37 -2.79 -11.12
N TYR A 43 -24.01 -1.56 -10.82
CA TYR A 43 -24.97 -0.44 -10.70
C TYR A 43 -25.16 0.39 -11.98
N ALA A 44 -24.41 0.06 -13.06
CA ALA A 44 -24.55 0.76 -14.34
C ALA A 44 -24.84 -0.25 -15.48
N MET A 45 -23.80 -0.80 -16.12
CA MET A 45 -24.00 -1.71 -17.27
C MET A 45 -24.05 -3.19 -16.89
N ASP A 46 -23.66 -3.54 -15.66
CA ASP A 46 -23.61 -4.91 -15.13
C ASP A 46 -22.89 -5.91 -16.07
N LEU A 47 -21.74 -5.49 -16.59
CA LEU A 47 -20.94 -6.28 -17.52
C LEU A 47 -19.80 -7.03 -16.84
N MET A 48 -19.68 -6.91 -15.50
CA MET A 48 -18.68 -7.63 -14.73
C MET A 48 -19.20 -8.97 -14.25
N ALA A 49 -18.44 -10.03 -14.51
CA ALA A 49 -18.75 -11.34 -13.96
C ALA A 49 -18.72 -11.33 -12.43
N PRO A 50 -19.71 -11.93 -11.74
CA PRO A 50 -19.72 -12.02 -10.28
C PRO A 50 -18.46 -12.67 -9.68
N GLU A 51 -17.90 -13.65 -10.37
CA GLU A 51 -16.65 -14.33 -9.99
C GLU A 51 -15.47 -13.35 -9.96
N LEU A 52 -15.42 -12.39 -10.89
CA LEU A 52 -14.37 -11.36 -10.91
C LEU A 52 -14.53 -10.40 -9.73
N LEU A 53 -15.75 -10.00 -9.40
CA LEU A 53 -16.05 -9.17 -8.24
C LEU A 53 -15.68 -9.88 -6.94
N ALA A 54 -15.96 -11.17 -6.84
CA ALA A 54 -15.64 -11.99 -5.66
C ALA A 54 -14.13 -12.05 -5.37
N ILE A 55 -13.28 -12.17 -6.41
CA ILE A 55 -11.80 -12.23 -6.27
C ILE A 55 -11.13 -10.86 -6.38
N SER A 56 -11.89 -9.78 -6.51
CA SER A 56 -11.33 -8.43 -6.75
C SER A 56 -10.42 -7.95 -5.62
N ALA A 57 -10.70 -8.35 -4.37
CA ALA A 57 -9.87 -8.02 -3.21
C ALA A 57 -8.49 -8.68 -3.31
N ASP A 58 -8.44 -9.95 -3.73
CA ASP A 58 -7.18 -10.69 -3.88
C ASP A 58 -6.35 -10.15 -5.05
N ILE A 59 -7.00 -9.80 -6.17
CA ILE A 59 -6.33 -9.17 -7.31
C ILE A 59 -5.70 -7.83 -6.91
N ARG A 60 -6.42 -7.01 -6.12
CA ARG A 60 -5.86 -5.74 -5.60
C ARG A 60 -4.67 -5.98 -4.67
N LYS A 61 -4.73 -7.01 -3.82
CA LYS A 61 -3.64 -7.38 -2.90
C LYS A 61 -2.41 -7.84 -3.68
N ILE A 62 -2.59 -8.65 -4.73
CA ILE A 62 -1.51 -9.05 -5.66
C ILE A 62 -0.88 -7.83 -6.34
N ALA A 63 -1.71 -6.93 -6.89
CA ALA A 63 -1.22 -5.72 -7.54
C ALA A 63 -0.41 -4.83 -6.58
N LEU A 64 -0.88 -4.67 -5.34
CA LEU A 64 -0.16 -3.91 -4.30
C LEU A 64 1.20 -4.54 -3.99
N ILE A 65 1.27 -5.87 -3.84
CA ILE A 65 2.54 -6.59 -3.60
C ILE A 65 3.53 -6.33 -4.74
N VAL A 66 3.10 -6.42 -6.00
CA VAL A 66 3.96 -6.15 -7.16
C VAL A 66 4.49 -4.71 -7.13
N ILE A 67 3.64 -3.74 -6.81
CA ILE A 67 4.02 -2.32 -6.68
C ILE A 67 5.05 -2.15 -5.56
N LEU A 68 4.85 -2.77 -4.41
CA LEU A 68 5.77 -2.67 -3.26
C LEU A 68 7.11 -3.36 -3.50
N VAL A 69 7.14 -4.52 -4.18
CA VAL A 69 8.40 -5.13 -4.62
C VAL A 69 9.17 -4.15 -5.51
N ARG A 70 8.50 -3.56 -6.51
CA ARG A 70 9.12 -2.56 -7.39
C ARG A 70 9.61 -1.34 -6.61
N ALA A 71 8.83 -0.85 -5.66
CA ALA A 71 9.24 0.25 -4.79
C ALA A 71 10.50 -0.11 -4.00
N GLY A 72 10.53 -1.29 -3.38
CA GLY A 72 11.71 -1.78 -2.65
C GLY A 72 12.96 -1.83 -3.52
N LEU A 73 12.87 -2.38 -4.72
CA LEU A 73 13.98 -2.45 -5.68
C LEU A 73 14.52 -1.07 -6.10
N THR A 74 13.75 0.00 -5.96
CA THR A 74 14.18 1.37 -6.30
C THR A 74 14.70 2.17 -5.10
N VAL A 75 14.55 1.65 -3.88
CA VAL A 75 15.02 2.31 -2.66
C VAL A 75 16.52 2.13 -2.51
N ASP A 76 17.26 3.24 -2.50
CA ASP A 76 18.66 3.24 -2.09
C ASP A 76 18.74 3.38 -0.56
N LEU A 77 19.16 2.30 0.11
CA LEU A 77 19.33 2.28 1.56
C LEU A 77 20.36 3.29 2.06
N GLY A 78 21.35 3.64 1.23
CA GLY A 78 22.32 4.67 1.53
C GLY A 78 21.69 6.06 1.56
N ASP A 79 20.82 6.35 0.62
CA ASP A 79 20.07 7.61 0.59
C ASP A 79 19.04 7.69 1.73
N LEU A 80 18.35 6.58 2.03
CA LEU A 80 17.42 6.51 3.16
C LEU A 80 18.12 6.77 4.51
N LYS A 81 19.33 6.24 4.68
CA LYS A 81 20.17 6.49 5.87
C LYS A 81 20.59 7.96 6.00
N LYS A 82 20.84 8.65 4.89
CA LYS A 82 21.15 10.10 4.89
C LYS A 82 19.94 10.97 5.26
N ILE A 83 18.73 10.56 4.85
CA ILE A 83 17.49 11.28 5.15
C ILE A 83 17.15 11.18 6.64
N GLY A 84 17.33 10.01 7.25
CA GLY A 84 17.22 9.75 8.69
C GLY A 84 15.89 10.22 9.31
N ARG A 85 15.98 11.14 10.29
CA ARG A 85 14.83 11.61 11.07
C ARG A 85 13.64 12.12 10.25
N PRO A 86 13.77 12.88 9.14
CA PRO A 86 12.64 13.28 8.32
C PRO A 86 11.84 12.10 7.74
N ALA A 87 12.49 10.99 7.34
CA ALA A 87 11.80 9.82 6.84
C ALA A 87 10.90 9.20 7.91
N VAL A 88 11.38 9.09 9.15
CA VAL A 88 10.58 8.59 10.27
C VAL A 88 9.39 9.51 10.57
N LEU A 89 9.58 10.82 10.55
CA LEU A 89 8.49 11.78 10.77
C LEU A 89 7.41 11.70 9.69
N MET A 90 7.79 11.42 8.45
CA MET A 90 6.84 11.26 7.33
C MET A 90 5.94 10.03 7.47
N THR A 91 6.29 9.05 8.31
CA THR A 91 5.47 7.84 8.51
C THR A 91 4.22 8.05 9.36
N PHE A 92 4.15 9.10 10.17
CA PHE A 92 3.00 9.32 11.04
C PHE A 92 2.53 10.78 11.12
N LEU A 93 3.40 11.77 10.90
CA LEU A 93 3.04 13.18 11.05
C LEU A 93 1.93 13.64 10.09
N PRO A 94 2.00 13.35 8.77
CA PRO A 94 0.95 13.76 7.84
C PRO A 94 -0.41 13.18 8.23
N ALA A 95 -0.48 11.86 8.44
CA ALA A 95 -1.71 11.18 8.86
C ALA A 95 -2.24 11.72 10.19
N THR A 96 -1.36 11.99 11.17
CA THR A 96 -1.76 12.57 12.46
C THR A 96 -2.44 13.92 12.28
N PHE A 97 -1.85 14.84 11.50
CA PHE A 97 -2.44 16.15 11.26
C PHE A 97 -3.75 16.06 10.49
N GLU A 98 -3.85 15.15 9.52
CA GLU A 98 -5.08 14.92 8.77
C GLU A 98 -6.19 14.39 9.68
N ILE A 99 -5.91 13.36 10.48
CA ILE A 99 -6.86 12.80 11.45
C ILE A 99 -7.33 13.90 12.43
N LEU A 100 -6.42 14.68 12.98
CA LEU A 100 -6.76 15.78 13.87
C LEU A 100 -7.64 16.82 13.20
N ALA A 101 -7.34 17.21 11.96
CA ALA A 101 -8.16 18.15 11.21
C ALA A 101 -9.58 17.61 10.99
N VAL A 102 -9.72 16.33 10.64
CA VAL A 102 -11.03 15.68 10.48
C VAL A 102 -11.78 15.63 11.81
N ILE A 103 -11.14 15.27 12.92
CA ILE A 103 -11.75 15.26 14.26
C ILE A 103 -12.29 16.65 14.64
N LEU A 104 -11.59 17.71 14.29
CA LEU A 104 -12.01 19.09 14.63
C LEU A 104 -13.12 19.62 13.72
N LEU A 105 -13.12 19.25 12.43
CA LEU A 105 -13.98 19.85 11.43
C LEU A 105 -15.23 18.99 11.13
N ALA A 106 -15.08 17.67 11.02
CA ALA A 106 -16.17 16.79 10.60
C ALA A 106 -17.39 16.80 11.51
N PRO A 107 -17.27 16.87 12.85
CA PRO A 107 -18.46 16.99 13.69
C PRO A 107 -19.32 18.21 13.40
N LYS A 108 -18.70 19.33 13.07
CA LYS A 108 -19.39 20.58 12.72
C LYS A 108 -19.98 20.57 11.32
N LEU A 109 -19.30 19.91 10.37
CA LEU A 109 -19.68 19.91 8.96
C LEU A 109 -20.67 18.80 8.61
N LEU A 110 -20.52 17.63 9.25
CA LEU A 110 -21.26 16.42 8.93
C LEU A 110 -22.26 16.00 10.03
N GLY A 111 -22.24 16.64 11.20
CA GLY A 111 -23.12 16.30 12.32
C GLY A 111 -22.81 14.96 12.97
N ILE A 112 -21.60 14.45 12.84
CA ILE A 112 -21.15 13.17 13.40
C ILE A 112 -20.47 13.36 14.76
N THR A 113 -20.35 12.30 15.54
CA THR A 113 -19.64 12.33 16.83
C THR A 113 -18.12 12.47 16.66
N LEU A 114 -17.43 12.87 17.72
CA LEU A 114 -15.95 12.95 17.71
C LEU A 114 -15.30 11.60 17.40
N LEU A 115 -15.88 10.51 17.87
CA LEU A 115 -15.34 9.16 17.62
C LEU A 115 -15.56 8.72 16.18
N GLU A 116 -16.71 8.99 15.60
CA GLU A 116 -16.96 8.75 14.16
C GLU A 116 -16.04 9.62 13.30
N ALA A 117 -15.78 10.86 13.70
CA ALA A 117 -14.81 11.74 13.04
C ALA A 117 -13.39 11.19 13.14
N ALA A 118 -13.00 10.58 14.26
CA ALA A 118 -11.70 9.93 14.41
C ALA A 118 -11.55 8.71 13.50
N ILE A 119 -12.60 7.88 13.41
CA ILE A 119 -12.66 6.74 12.49
C ILE A 119 -12.55 7.23 11.03
N LEU A 120 -13.35 8.23 10.66
CA LEU A 120 -13.32 8.83 9.33
C LEU A 120 -11.94 9.42 9.01
N GLY A 121 -11.34 10.14 9.96
CA GLY A 121 -9.99 10.70 9.83
C GLY A 121 -8.94 9.63 9.61
N ALA A 122 -9.01 8.51 10.33
CA ALA A 122 -8.11 7.39 10.13
C ALA A 122 -8.26 6.76 8.73
N VAL A 123 -9.48 6.64 8.22
CA VAL A 123 -9.71 6.14 6.85
C VAL A 123 -9.16 7.09 5.78
N LEU A 124 -9.33 8.40 5.97
CA LEU A 124 -8.86 9.41 5.01
C LEU A 124 -7.35 9.60 5.07
N GLY A 125 -6.75 9.50 6.26
CA GLY A 125 -5.31 9.73 6.48
C GLY A 125 -4.40 8.64 5.88
N ALA A 126 -4.95 7.53 5.39
CA ALA A 126 -4.19 6.48 4.72
C ALA A 126 -3.75 6.93 3.32
N VAL A 127 -2.46 6.92 3.07
CA VAL A 127 -1.89 7.27 1.76
C VAL A 127 -1.79 6.02 0.88
N SER A 128 -2.39 6.05 -0.30
CA SER A 128 -2.35 4.90 -1.21
C SER A 128 -0.96 4.70 -1.85
N PRO A 129 -0.22 3.64 -1.51
CA PRO A 129 1.06 3.31 -2.16
C PRO A 129 0.90 3.11 -3.67
N ALA A 130 -0.24 2.58 -4.12
CA ALA A 130 -0.53 2.36 -5.53
C ALA A 130 -0.52 3.65 -6.38
N VAL A 131 -0.80 4.80 -5.75
CA VAL A 131 -0.76 6.11 -6.42
C VAL A 131 0.60 6.79 -6.22
N VAL A 132 1.12 6.76 -5.00
CA VAL A 132 2.35 7.48 -4.63
C VAL A 132 3.58 6.84 -5.23
N VAL A 133 3.73 5.50 -5.12
CA VAL A 133 4.94 4.79 -5.54
C VAL A 133 5.28 5.04 -7.03
N PRO A 134 4.38 4.86 -7.99
CA PRO A 134 4.71 5.10 -9.39
C PRO A 134 5.14 6.55 -9.67
N ARG A 135 4.55 7.51 -8.96
CA ARG A 135 4.90 8.93 -9.11
C ARG A 135 6.28 9.25 -8.54
N MET A 136 6.62 8.67 -7.38
CA MET A 136 7.94 8.86 -6.77
C MET A 136 9.04 8.19 -7.60
N ILE A 137 8.78 6.99 -8.13
CA ILE A 137 9.71 6.31 -9.05
C ILE A 137 9.98 7.18 -10.28
N MET A 138 8.93 7.72 -10.90
CA MET A 138 9.06 8.61 -12.05
C MET A 138 9.92 9.86 -11.72
N LEU A 139 9.74 10.45 -10.53
CA LEU A 139 10.55 11.60 -10.09
C LEU A 139 12.02 11.22 -9.86
N ILE A 140 12.28 10.03 -9.30
CA ILE A 140 13.66 9.49 -9.11
C ILE A 140 14.32 9.28 -10.45
N GLU A 141 13.65 8.62 -11.40
CA GLU A 141 14.14 8.35 -12.75
C GLU A 141 14.41 9.65 -13.53
N SER A 142 13.55 10.67 -13.34
CA SER A 142 13.70 12.00 -13.95
C SER A 142 14.72 12.90 -13.23
N GLY A 143 15.31 12.46 -12.11
CA GLY A 143 16.30 13.22 -11.35
C GLY A 143 15.71 14.32 -10.44
N TYR A 144 14.40 14.50 -10.36
CA TYR A 144 13.77 15.53 -9.54
C TYR A 144 13.80 15.16 -8.05
N GLY A 145 14.24 16.12 -7.22
CA GLY A 145 14.28 15.97 -5.76
C GLY A 145 15.34 15.00 -5.24
N LYS A 146 16.15 14.39 -6.12
CA LYS A 146 17.18 13.39 -5.78
C LYS A 146 18.24 13.92 -4.82
N ALA A 147 18.70 15.17 -5.02
CA ALA A 147 19.73 15.76 -4.18
C ALA A 147 19.37 15.85 -2.68
N LYS A 148 18.08 15.97 -2.37
CA LYS A 148 17.56 16.02 -0.99
C LYS A 148 16.87 14.72 -0.58
N GLY A 149 16.83 13.69 -1.43
CA GLY A 149 16.16 12.41 -1.16
C GLY A 149 14.65 12.52 -0.95
N ILE A 150 13.99 13.56 -1.50
CA ILE A 150 12.56 13.82 -1.25
C ILE A 150 11.68 12.66 -1.71
N PRO A 151 11.83 12.13 -2.95
CA PRO A 151 11.00 11.01 -3.38
C PRO A 151 11.22 9.74 -2.55
N GLN A 152 12.47 9.46 -2.15
CA GLN A 152 12.82 8.32 -1.30
C GLN A 152 12.19 8.45 0.09
N MET A 153 12.21 9.66 0.66
CA MET A 153 11.57 9.96 1.94
C MET A 153 10.05 9.72 1.88
N ILE A 154 9.40 10.17 0.80
CA ILE A 154 7.97 9.97 0.59
C ILE A 154 7.64 8.49 0.40
N LEU A 155 8.46 7.75 -0.37
CA LEU A 155 8.30 6.30 -0.54
C LEU A 155 8.37 5.55 0.79
N ALA A 156 9.39 5.86 1.61
CA ALA A 156 9.54 5.25 2.93
C ALA A 156 8.36 5.60 3.84
N GLY A 157 7.92 6.86 3.86
CA GLY A 157 6.76 7.31 4.62
C GLY A 157 5.49 6.57 4.22
N ALA A 158 5.14 6.61 2.95
CA ALA A 158 3.89 6.06 2.40
C ALA A 158 3.77 4.52 2.50
N SER A 159 4.82 3.82 2.90
CA SER A 159 4.76 2.36 3.12
C SER A 159 4.58 1.99 4.60
N VAL A 160 4.92 2.91 5.48
CA VAL A 160 4.84 2.70 6.94
C VAL A 160 3.58 3.32 7.54
N ASP A 161 3.06 4.40 6.94
CA ASP A 161 1.87 5.10 7.42
C ASP A 161 0.63 4.21 7.43
N ASP A 162 0.49 3.26 6.50
CA ASP A 162 -0.60 2.28 6.48
C ASP A 162 -0.70 1.52 7.82
N VAL A 163 0.45 1.06 8.37
CA VAL A 163 0.47 0.35 9.65
C VAL A 163 -0.01 1.26 10.78
N TYR A 164 0.48 2.50 10.81
CA TYR A 164 0.08 3.50 11.80
C TYR A 164 -1.41 3.78 11.76
N VAL A 165 -1.94 4.04 10.56
CA VAL A 165 -3.34 4.38 10.35
C VAL A 165 -4.27 3.22 10.66
N ILE A 166 -3.93 1.98 10.26
CA ILE A 166 -4.71 0.77 10.56
C ILE A 166 -4.83 0.57 12.08
N VAL A 167 -3.75 0.78 12.82
CA VAL A 167 -3.79 0.65 14.29
C VAL A 167 -4.66 1.73 14.93
N LEU A 168 -4.61 2.96 14.45
CA LEU A 168 -5.50 4.01 14.94
C LEU A 168 -6.97 3.70 14.59
N PHE A 169 -7.24 3.29 13.35
CA PHE A 169 -8.57 2.90 12.91
C PHE A 169 -9.15 1.77 13.77
N THR A 170 -8.39 0.70 13.98
CA THR A 170 -8.84 -0.44 14.80
C THR A 170 -9.05 -0.06 16.26
N SER A 171 -8.22 0.84 16.78
CA SER A 171 -8.37 1.38 18.14
C SER A 171 -9.65 2.21 18.29
N PHE A 172 -9.93 3.14 17.36
CA PHE A 172 -11.15 3.94 17.36
C PHE A 172 -12.38 3.10 17.11
N MET A 173 -12.31 2.10 16.22
CA MET A 173 -13.40 1.15 15.99
C MET A 173 -13.68 0.29 17.22
N GLY A 174 -12.64 -0.17 17.95
CA GLY A 174 -12.77 -0.87 19.22
C GLY A 174 -13.48 -0.03 20.27
N MET A 175 -13.16 1.28 20.38
CA MET A 175 -13.88 2.21 21.25
C MET A 175 -15.36 2.36 20.82
N TYR A 176 -15.63 2.43 19.53
CA TYR A 176 -16.99 2.57 18.99
C TYR A 176 -17.86 1.33 19.25
N THR A 177 -17.27 0.13 19.12
CA THR A 177 -17.96 -1.14 19.37
C THR A 177 -18.02 -1.56 20.84
N GLY A 178 -17.48 -0.73 21.76
CA GLY A 178 -17.53 -1.00 23.20
C GLY A 178 -16.43 -1.92 23.73
N SER A 179 -15.45 -2.32 22.89
CA SER A 179 -14.30 -3.13 23.35
C SER A 179 -13.28 -2.33 24.16
N GLY A 180 -13.44 -1.01 24.20
CA GLY A 180 -12.58 -0.09 24.93
C GLY A 180 -11.28 0.26 24.19
N PHE A 181 -10.57 1.28 24.69
CA PHE A 181 -9.25 1.69 24.19
C PHE A 181 -8.17 0.81 24.81
N GLN A 182 -7.46 0.07 23.99
CA GLN A 182 -6.31 -0.73 24.42
C GLN A 182 -5.01 -0.02 24.03
N ALA A 183 -4.39 0.69 24.96
CA ALA A 183 -3.13 1.39 24.73
C ALA A 183 -2.01 0.44 24.25
N ILE A 184 -2.07 -0.83 24.60
CA ILE A 184 -1.13 -1.86 24.12
C ILE A 184 -1.16 -2.02 22.60
N THR A 185 -2.30 -1.71 21.95
CA THR A 185 -2.43 -1.77 20.48
C THR A 185 -1.55 -0.72 19.81
N LEU A 186 -1.32 0.43 20.43
CA LEU A 186 -0.39 1.45 19.90
C LEU A 186 1.06 0.98 19.93
N LEU A 187 1.44 0.16 20.92
CA LEU A 187 2.77 -0.44 20.97
C LEU A 187 2.98 -1.50 19.88
N SER A 188 1.91 -2.05 19.31
CA SER A 188 2.02 -3.00 18.21
C SER A 188 2.57 -2.37 16.93
N VAL A 189 2.42 -1.05 16.72
CA VAL A 189 2.93 -0.33 15.52
C VAL A 189 4.45 -0.48 15.37
N PRO A 190 5.28 -0.01 16.33
CA PRO A 190 6.73 -0.13 16.18
C PRO A 190 7.20 -1.59 16.12
N VAL A 191 6.52 -2.49 16.84
CA VAL A 191 6.84 -3.92 16.81
C VAL A 191 6.51 -4.52 15.43
N SER A 192 5.34 -4.20 14.87
CA SER A 192 4.92 -4.66 13.54
C SER A 192 5.87 -4.17 12.44
N ILE A 193 6.29 -2.91 12.51
CA ILE A 193 7.26 -2.33 11.60
C ILE A 193 8.60 -3.06 11.71
N ALA A 194 9.12 -3.22 12.94
CA ALA A 194 10.41 -3.87 13.17
C ALA A 194 10.41 -5.32 12.68
N LEU A 195 9.37 -6.10 13.02
CA LEU A 195 9.25 -7.49 12.62
C LEU A 195 9.03 -7.64 11.11
N GLY A 196 8.25 -6.76 10.50
CA GLY A 196 8.06 -6.73 9.04
C GLY A 196 9.37 -6.47 8.30
N LEU A 197 10.13 -5.45 8.71
CA LEU A 197 11.44 -5.13 8.13
C LEU A 197 12.45 -6.25 8.34
N LEU A 198 12.54 -6.82 9.55
CA LEU A 198 13.45 -7.92 9.85
C LEU A 198 13.08 -9.18 9.04
N GLY A 199 11.81 -9.55 9.00
CA GLY A 199 11.33 -10.69 8.22
C GLY A 199 11.62 -10.51 6.73
N GLY A 200 11.35 -9.34 6.17
CA GLY A 200 11.66 -9.02 4.78
C GLY A 200 13.16 -9.02 4.49
N LEU A 201 13.98 -8.47 5.39
CA LEU A 201 15.44 -8.51 5.28
C LEU A 201 15.97 -9.96 5.27
N LEU A 202 15.52 -10.81 6.17
CA LEU A 202 15.95 -12.20 6.24
C LEU A 202 15.57 -12.96 4.96
N VAL A 203 14.35 -12.80 4.47
CA VAL A 203 13.89 -13.40 3.22
C VAL A 203 14.67 -12.86 2.02
N GLY A 204 14.89 -11.56 1.96
CA GLY A 204 15.66 -10.91 0.90
C GLY A 204 17.11 -11.40 0.87
N LEU A 205 17.80 -11.44 2.01
CA LEU A 205 19.15 -12.00 2.11
C LEU A 205 19.21 -13.49 1.71
N GLY A 206 18.20 -14.28 2.06
CA GLY A 206 18.07 -15.66 1.61
C GLY A 206 17.96 -15.75 0.08
N LEU A 207 17.16 -14.88 -0.54
CA LEU A 207 17.06 -14.81 -2.00
C LEU A 207 18.36 -14.35 -2.66
N VAL A 208 19.05 -13.35 -2.10
CA VAL A 208 20.38 -12.91 -2.58
C VAL A 208 21.38 -14.07 -2.54
N PHE A 209 21.42 -14.81 -1.41
CA PHE A 209 22.28 -15.99 -1.30
C PHE A 209 21.94 -17.04 -2.36
N LEU A 210 20.65 -17.33 -2.55
CA LEU A 210 20.18 -18.28 -3.56
C LEU A 210 20.59 -17.85 -4.98
N PHE A 211 20.40 -16.57 -5.32
CA PHE A 211 20.72 -16.04 -6.66
C PHE A 211 22.20 -15.94 -6.94
N ARG A 212 23.03 -15.80 -5.90
CA ARG A 212 24.50 -15.83 -6.04
C ARG A 212 25.06 -17.23 -6.14
N THR A 213 24.42 -18.19 -5.44
CA THR A 213 24.89 -19.59 -5.41
C THR A 213 24.48 -20.36 -6.66
N PHE A 214 23.27 -20.10 -7.16
CA PHE A 214 22.71 -20.83 -8.30
C PHE A 214 22.54 -19.90 -9.51
N HIS A 215 22.88 -20.41 -10.70
CA HIS A 215 22.64 -19.71 -11.96
C HIS A 215 21.14 -19.80 -12.32
N ILE A 216 20.36 -18.88 -11.81
CA ILE A 216 18.89 -18.83 -12.00
C ILE A 216 18.57 -17.81 -13.07
N ARG A 217 17.71 -18.18 -14.04
CA ARG A 217 17.21 -17.27 -15.09
C ARG A 217 16.40 -16.14 -14.48
N ASP A 218 16.47 -14.93 -15.03
CA ASP A 218 15.85 -13.74 -14.47
C ASP A 218 14.32 -13.87 -14.29
N THR A 219 13.64 -14.55 -15.21
CA THR A 219 12.21 -14.85 -15.05
C THR A 219 11.92 -15.66 -13.77
N MET A 220 12.76 -16.64 -13.47
CA MET A 220 12.62 -17.46 -12.26
C MET A 220 12.94 -16.66 -11.00
N LYS A 221 13.90 -15.72 -11.06
CA LYS A 221 14.18 -14.81 -9.94
C LYS A 221 12.94 -13.97 -9.62
N VAL A 222 12.30 -13.38 -10.63
CA VAL A 222 11.06 -12.61 -10.44
C VAL A 222 9.96 -13.46 -9.82
N MET A 223 9.76 -14.69 -10.30
CA MET A 223 8.76 -15.61 -9.73
C MET A 223 9.07 -15.94 -8.26
N LEU A 224 10.33 -16.19 -7.91
CA LEU A 224 10.74 -16.48 -6.53
C LEU A 224 10.54 -15.26 -5.61
N VAL A 225 10.87 -14.06 -6.08
CA VAL A 225 10.65 -12.83 -5.32
C VAL A 225 9.16 -12.61 -5.07
N LEU A 226 8.32 -12.78 -6.09
CA LEU A 226 6.86 -12.65 -5.93
C LEU A 226 6.30 -13.72 -5.00
N SER A 227 6.72 -14.99 -5.15
CA SER A 227 6.27 -16.07 -4.28
C SER A 227 6.64 -15.84 -2.82
N ALA A 228 7.87 -15.42 -2.56
CA ALA A 228 8.32 -15.06 -1.20
C ALA A 228 7.53 -13.87 -0.63
N SER A 229 7.22 -12.88 -1.48
CA SER A 229 6.41 -11.73 -1.11
C SER A 229 4.97 -12.12 -0.76
N PHE A 230 4.35 -13.03 -1.54
CA PHE A 230 3.03 -13.56 -1.22
C PHE A 230 3.02 -14.32 0.11
N LEU A 231 4.06 -15.12 0.37
CA LEU A 231 4.20 -15.84 1.65
C LEU A 231 4.33 -14.88 2.84
N LEU A 232 5.08 -13.79 2.71
CA LEU A 232 5.20 -12.77 3.76
C LEU A 232 3.86 -12.11 4.07
N VAL A 233 3.07 -11.78 3.06
CA VAL A 233 1.74 -11.17 3.25
C VAL A 233 0.76 -12.20 3.83
N THR A 234 0.84 -13.46 3.41
CA THR A 234 0.03 -14.54 4.03
C THR A 234 0.44 -14.78 5.48
N ALA A 235 1.72 -14.66 5.80
CA ALA A 235 2.22 -14.76 7.18
C ALA A 235 1.65 -13.64 8.06
N GLU A 236 1.47 -12.41 7.55
CA GLU A 236 0.77 -11.33 8.26
C GLU A 236 -0.62 -11.75 8.70
N ASP A 237 -1.45 -12.25 7.77
CA ASP A 237 -2.81 -12.70 8.06
C ASP A 237 -2.83 -13.86 9.08
N SER A 238 -1.87 -14.78 8.96
CA SER A 238 -1.76 -15.98 9.82
C SER A 238 -1.26 -15.65 11.23
N LEU A 239 -0.32 -14.72 11.36
CA LEU A 239 0.33 -14.34 12.62
C LEU A 239 -0.42 -13.21 13.35
N ALA A 240 -1.38 -12.53 12.69
CA ALA A 240 -2.07 -11.36 13.22
C ALA A 240 -2.66 -11.54 14.63
N LYS A 241 -3.02 -12.76 15.00
CA LYS A 241 -3.57 -13.09 16.34
C LYS A 241 -2.50 -13.20 17.43
N PHE A 242 -1.25 -13.45 17.07
CA PHE A 242 -0.17 -13.79 18.01
C PHE A 242 0.90 -12.71 18.06
N ILE A 243 1.29 -12.20 16.91
CA ILE A 243 2.43 -11.29 16.77
C ILE A 243 2.05 -10.22 15.75
N PRO A 244 2.19 -8.93 16.07
CA PRO A 244 2.01 -7.88 15.10
C PRO A 244 3.16 -7.93 14.08
N PHE A 245 2.82 -8.23 12.83
CA PHE A 245 3.78 -8.37 11.72
C PHE A 245 3.25 -7.65 10.48
N SER A 246 4.04 -6.78 9.87
CA SER A 246 3.65 -6.11 8.63
C SER A 246 4.29 -6.82 7.42
N GLY A 247 3.50 -7.63 6.73
CA GLY A 247 3.91 -8.34 5.51
C GLY A 247 4.23 -7.39 4.37
N LEU A 248 3.47 -6.29 4.23
CA LEU A 248 3.68 -5.29 3.19
C LEU A 248 5.03 -4.57 3.33
N LEU A 249 5.41 -4.19 4.57
CA LEU A 249 6.76 -3.67 4.83
C LEU A 249 7.84 -4.73 4.59
N GLY A 250 7.55 -5.99 4.94
CA GLY A 250 8.41 -7.12 4.62
C GLY A 250 8.67 -7.24 3.11
N VAL A 251 7.63 -7.13 2.29
CA VAL A 251 7.73 -7.16 0.82
C VAL A 251 8.63 -6.03 0.30
N MET A 252 8.46 -4.81 0.79
CA MET A 252 9.31 -3.69 0.40
C MET A 252 10.76 -3.91 0.84
N ALA A 253 10.98 -4.45 2.05
CA ALA A 253 12.32 -4.78 2.56
C ALA A 253 13.00 -5.89 1.74
N VAL A 254 12.25 -6.90 1.25
CA VAL A 254 12.76 -7.90 0.29
C VAL A 254 13.30 -7.19 -0.96
N GLY A 255 12.51 -6.30 -1.56
CA GLY A 255 12.96 -5.54 -2.74
C GLY A 255 14.20 -4.70 -2.47
N ALA A 256 14.27 -4.03 -1.31
CA ALA A 256 15.41 -3.17 -0.95
C ALA A 256 16.72 -3.94 -0.64
N THR A 257 16.64 -5.24 -0.42
CA THR A 257 17.82 -6.12 -0.19
C THR A 257 18.37 -6.75 -1.45
N LEU A 258 17.60 -6.81 -2.52
CA LEU A 258 17.96 -7.40 -3.81
C LEU A 258 18.74 -6.41 -4.68
#